data_87e86fa2bbbdc20896e513b3d3618059
#
_entry.id   87e86fa2bbbdc20896e513b3d3618059
#
_cell.length_a   1.000
_cell.length_b   1.000
_cell.length_c   1.000
_cell.angle_alpha   90.00
_cell.angle_beta   90.00
_cell.angle_gamma   90.00
#
_symmetry.space_group_name_H-M   'P 1'
#
loop_
_entity.id
_entity.type
_entity.pdbx_description
1 polymer ?
#
loop_
_entity_poly.entity_id
_entity_poly.type
_entity_poly.pdbx_seq_one_letter_code
_entity_poly.pdbx_strand_id
1 'polypeptide(L)'
;MKVILANDGIAQEGIDLLEKEGFEVKNTRVAEEQLANYINKNKIEGLLVRSATKVDKKLIDACPDLKLIGRGGVGLDNIDVKYAESKGIKVFNTPEASSESVAELVFAHLLNGVRFLHDSNRNMPLEGDSQFKQLKKSYAGGIELRGKTLGIVGFGRIGQATAKMALALGMEVMFADHHTKEASLNLSFFDGQSVDFALKSSEFKEVLANSDFVSLHVPAQDKYVIGKKELGLMKPGSAIINTSRGGVLDEVALVEALDTDHLAFAGLDVYESEPNPEIKILMNPKISLSPHVGGSTVEAQQRIGVELAQKVIKLLKP
;
A
#
# COMPACT_ATOMS: atom_id res chain seq x y z
N MET A 1 -1.61 -8.61 -35.25
CA MET A 1 -1.43 -7.62 -34.18
C MET A 1 -1.89 -8.29 -32.90
N LYS A 2 -1.07 -8.27 -31.82
CA LYS A 2 -1.44 -8.89 -30.55
C LYS A 2 -2.35 -7.95 -29.76
N VAL A 3 -3.37 -8.51 -29.14
CA VAL A 3 -4.41 -7.73 -28.43
C VAL A 3 -4.22 -7.85 -26.94
N ILE A 4 -4.21 -6.70 -26.26
CA ILE A 4 -4.09 -6.57 -24.81
C ILE A 4 -5.39 -5.99 -24.26
N LEU A 5 -5.95 -6.60 -23.21
CA LEU A 5 -7.08 -6.07 -22.48
C LEU A 5 -6.59 -5.47 -21.16
N ALA A 6 -6.84 -4.19 -20.94
CA ALA A 6 -6.69 -3.52 -19.65
C ALA A 6 -8.07 -3.45 -18.96
N ASN A 7 -8.43 -4.52 -18.25
CA ASN A 7 -9.80 -4.67 -17.69
C ASN A 7 -10.08 -3.71 -16.53
N ASP A 8 -9.07 -3.35 -15.77
CA ASP A 8 -9.20 -2.37 -14.67
C ASP A 8 -8.64 -0.99 -15.05
N GLY A 9 -8.37 -0.79 -16.36
CA GLY A 9 -7.80 0.44 -16.88
C GLY A 9 -6.29 0.59 -16.63
N ILE A 10 -5.62 1.29 -17.54
CA ILE A 10 -4.24 1.77 -17.39
C ILE A 10 -4.15 3.22 -17.86
N ALA A 11 -3.13 3.93 -17.38
CA ALA A 11 -2.87 5.31 -17.79
C ALA A 11 -2.56 5.41 -19.29
N GLN A 12 -2.91 6.57 -19.89
CA GLN A 12 -2.79 6.80 -21.33
C GLN A 12 -1.36 6.62 -21.82
N GLU A 13 -0.37 7.01 -21.05
CA GLU A 13 1.05 6.85 -21.39
C GLU A 13 1.44 5.37 -21.62
N GLY A 14 0.83 4.46 -20.86
CA GLY A 14 1.01 3.02 -21.05
C GLY A 14 0.33 2.51 -22.33
N ILE A 15 -0.86 3.03 -22.66
CA ILE A 15 -1.57 2.71 -23.91
C ILE A 15 -0.74 3.17 -25.11
N ASP A 16 -0.34 4.44 -25.12
CA ASP A 16 0.43 5.04 -26.22
C ASP A 16 1.74 4.28 -26.47
N LEU A 17 2.40 3.82 -25.40
CA LEU A 17 3.62 3.03 -25.52
C LEU A 17 3.37 1.66 -26.15
N LEU A 18 2.30 0.96 -25.77
CA LEU A 18 1.91 -0.33 -26.34
C LEU A 18 1.50 -0.20 -27.81
N GLU A 19 0.69 0.79 -28.15
CA GLU A 19 0.22 1.03 -29.52
C GLU A 19 1.36 1.40 -30.45
N LYS A 20 2.32 2.21 -29.99
CA LYS A 20 3.54 2.54 -30.72
C LYS A 20 4.37 1.31 -31.08
N GLU A 21 4.35 0.29 -30.20
CA GLU A 21 5.06 -0.99 -30.42
C GLU A 21 4.19 -2.03 -31.15
N GLY A 22 3.04 -1.64 -31.72
CA GLY A 22 2.23 -2.47 -32.60
C GLY A 22 1.24 -3.41 -31.89
N PHE A 23 0.90 -3.14 -30.63
CA PHE A 23 -0.17 -3.84 -29.91
C PHE A 23 -1.51 -3.12 -30.14
N GLU A 24 -2.60 -3.87 -30.14
CA GLU A 24 -3.96 -3.31 -30.00
C GLU A 24 -4.34 -3.31 -28.51
N VAL A 25 -4.68 -2.16 -27.95
CA VAL A 25 -5.06 -2.05 -26.54
C VAL A 25 -6.56 -1.83 -26.41
N LYS A 26 -7.24 -2.73 -25.71
CA LYS A 26 -8.63 -2.57 -25.30
C LYS A 26 -8.66 -2.11 -23.84
N ASN A 27 -8.88 -0.82 -23.63
CA ASN A 27 -8.99 -0.21 -22.30
C ASN A 27 -10.46 -0.10 -21.92
N THR A 28 -11.07 -1.21 -21.48
CA THR A 28 -12.50 -1.28 -21.17
C THR A 28 -12.77 -2.26 -20.03
N ARG A 29 -13.70 -1.90 -19.14
CA ARG A 29 -14.15 -2.76 -18.07
C ARG A 29 -15.15 -3.79 -18.60
N VAL A 30 -14.85 -5.05 -18.39
CA VAL A 30 -15.74 -6.19 -18.66
C VAL A 30 -16.09 -6.86 -17.34
N ALA A 31 -17.38 -7.13 -17.10
CA ALA A 31 -17.84 -7.83 -15.91
C ALA A 31 -17.31 -9.25 -15.83
N GLU A 32 -17.12 -9.79 -14.64
CA GLU A 32 -16.48 -11.08 -14.37
C GLU A 32 -17.17 -12.22 -15.16
N GLU A 33 -18.51 -12.23 -15.19
CA GLU A 33 -19.31 -13.28 -15.85
C GLU A 33 -19.12 -13.28 -17.39
N GLN A 34 -18.73 -12.16 -17.96
CA GLN A 34 -18.55 -11.99 -19.42
C GLN A 34 -17.07 -12.00 -19.83
N LEU A 35 -16.15 -11.92 -18.86
CA LEU A 35 -14.74 -11.68 -19.12
C LEU A 35 -14.11 -12.78 -19.99
N ALA A 36 -14.35 -14.04 -19.67
CA ALA A 36 -13.85 -15.18 -20.46
C ALA A 36 -14.34 -15.14 -21.93
N ASN A 37 -15.63 -14.88 -22.13
CA ASN A 37 -16.21 -14.77 -23.48
C ASN A 37 -15.62 -13.58 -24.25
N TYR A 38 -15.41 -12.46 -23.57
CA TYR A 38 -14.82 -11.27 -24.19
C TYR A 38 -13.36 -11.52 -24.59
N ILE A 39 -12.56 -12.14 -23.72
CA ILE A 39 -11.16 -12.52 -24.00
C ILE A 39 -11.08 -13.40 -25.25
N ASN A 40 -11.86 -14.48 -25.30
CA ASN A 40 -11.85 -15.44 -26.41
C ASN A 40 -12.36 -14.81 -27.72
N LYS A 41 -13.49 -14.08 -27.67
CA LYS A 41 -14.05 -13.41 -28.85
C LYS A 41 -13.10 -12.42 -29.51
N ASN A 42 -12.36 -11.67 -28.68
CA ASN A 42 -11.43 -10.65 -29.15
C ASN A 42 -9.99 -11.15 -29.28
N LYS A 43 -9.73 -12.47 -29.11
CA LYS A 43 -8.40 -13.08 -29.21
C LYS A 43 -7.36 -12.36 -28.36
N ILE A 44 -7.72 -12.04 -27.09
CA ILE A 44 -6.85 -11.35 -26.15
C ILE A 44 -5.70 -12.28 -25.75
N GLU A 45 -4.47 -11.84 -25.95
CA GLU A 45 -3.27 -12.58 -25.57
C GLU A 45 -2.67 -12.10 -24.24
N GLY A 46 -2.95 -10.87 -23.82
CA GLY A 46 -2.51 -10.28 -22.55
C GLY A 46 -3.64 -9.65 -21.78
N LEU A 47 -3.75 -9.96 -20.50
CA LEU A 47 -4.73 -9.39 -19.58
C LEU A 47 -4.01 -8.53 -18.54
N LEU A 48 -4.33 -7.25 -18.51
CA LEU A 48 -3.85 -6.30 -17.49
C LEU A 48 -4.98 -6.01 -16.51
N VAL A 49 -4.68 -6.21 -15.21
CA VAL A 49 -5.65 -6.03 -14.13
C VAL A 49 -5.07 -5.19 -13.00
N ARG A 50 -5.92 -4.71 -12.11
CA ARG A 50 -5.56 -4.13 -10.81
C ARG A 50 -6.17 -4.97 -9.69
N SER A 51 -6.79 -4.36 -8.68
CA SER A 51 -7.40 -5.08 -7.56
C SER A 51 -8.82 -5.57 -7.82
N ALA A 52 -9.52 -4.98 -8.79
CA ALA A 52 -10.95 -5.22 -8.97
C ALA A 52 -11.26 -6.47 -9.81
N THR A 53 -10.34 -6.96 -10.63
CA THR A 53 -10.50 -8.17 -11.43
C THR A 53 -9.80 -9.35 -10.76
N LYS A 54 -10.56 -10.42 -10.49
CA LYS A 54 -10.00 -11.68 -10.00
C LYS A 54 -9.62 -12.59 -11.18
N VAL A 55 -8.43 -13.16 -11.12
CA VAL A 55 -7.91 -14.08 -12.13
C VAL A 55 -7.66 -15.43 -11.47
N ASP A 56 -8.70 -16.23 -11.36
CA ASP A 56 -8.69 -17.55 -10.75
C ASP A 56 -8.53 -18.68 -11.81
N LYS A 57 -8.49 -19.91 -11.31
CA LYS A 57 -8.39 -21.12 -12.15
C LYS A 57 -9.48 -21.19 -13.20
N LYS A 58 -10.72 -20.80 -12.84
CA LYS A 58 -11.87 -20.87 -13.75
C LYS A 58 -11.68 -19.95 -14.96
N LEU A 59 -11.24 -18.73 -14.72
CA LEU A 59 -10.96 -17.77 -15.80
C LEU A 59 -9.79 -18.25 -16.65
N ILE A 60 -8.71 -18.72 -16.03
CA ILE A 60 -7.51 -19.22 -16.73
C ILE A 60 -7.86 -20.39 -17.64
N ASP A 61 -8.60 -21.40 -17.16
CA ASP A 61 -8.99 -22.55 -17.96
C ASP A 61 -9.94 -22.19 -19.11
N ALA A 62 -10.78 -21.17 -18.91
CA ALA A 62 -11.70 -20.69 -19.93
C ALA A 62 -11.01 -19.85 -21.04
N CYS A 63 -9.74 -19.44 -20.87
CA CYS A 63 -9.03 -18.54 -21.79
C CYS A 63 -7.72 -19.19 -22.31
N PRO A 64 -7.77 -20.22 -23.18
CA PRO A 64 -6.59 -21.01 -23.58
C PRO A 64 -5.56 -20.21 -24.39
N ASP A 65 -5.96 -19.12 -25.03
CA ASP A 65 -5.06 -18.28 -25.84
C ASP A 65 -4.36 -17.19 -25.02
N LEU A 66 -4.66 -17.07 -23.71
CA LEU A 66 -4.05 -16.09 -22.84
C LEU A 66 -2.60 -16.48 -22.54
N LYS A 67 -1.65 -15.57 -22.81
CA LYS A 67 -0.20 -15.81 -22.68
C LYS A 67 0.43 -15.02 -21.54
N LEU A 68 -0.25 -13.93 -21.12
CA LEU A 68 0.32 -12.98 -20.21
C LEU A 68 -0.75 -12.40 -19.28
N ILE A 69 -0.43 -12.30 -17.99
CA ILE A 69 -1.24 -11.58 -17.00
C ILE A 69 -0.34 -10.58 -16.31
N GLY A 70 -0.67 -9.29 -16.41
CA GLY A 70 0.02 -8.19 -15.71
C GLY A 70 -0.86 -7.56 -14.65
N ARG A 71 -0.34 -7.38 -13.43
CA ARG A 71 -1.04 -6.65 -12.39
C ARG A 71 -0.41 -5.28 -12.16
N GLY A 72 -1.21 -4.22 -12.32
CA GLY A 72 -0.83 -2.84 -11.97
C GLY A 72 -0.86 -2.63 -10.46
N GLY A 73 0.28 -2.86 -9.80
CA GLY A 73 0.48 -2.75 -8.36
C GLY A 73 1.44 -3.81 -7.82
N VAL A 74 1.66 -3.82 -6.50
CA VAL A 74 2.69 -4.65 -5.86
C VAL A 74 2.22 -6.07 -5.58
N GLY A 75 1.06 -6.25 -4.93
CA GLY A 75 0.55 -7.57 -4.57
C GLY A 75 0.01 -8.34 -5.78
N LEU A 76 -0.13 -9.65 -5.65
CA LEU A 76 -0.71 -10.53 -6.67
C LEU A 76 -1.88 -11.35 -6.08
N ASP A 77 -2.45 -10.89 -4.99
CA ASP A 77 -3.42 -11.62 -4.17
C ASP A 77 -4.71 -12.01 -4.92
N ASN A 78 -5.05 -11.25 -5.97
CA ASN A 78 -6.21 -11.50 -6.83
C ASN A 78 -5.92 -12.39 -8.04
N ILE A 79 -4.70 -12.94 -8.17
CA ILE A 79 -4.27 -13.80 -9.29
C ILE A 79 -3.77 -15.14 -8.75
N ASP A 80 -4.28 -16.26 -9.27
CA ASP A 80 -3.69 -17.57 -8.99
C ASP A 80 -2.41 -17.75 -9.81
N VAL A 81 -1.32 -17.17 -9.30
CA VAL A 81 -0.02 -17.10 -9.98
C VAL A 81 0.50 -18.51 -10.31
N LYS A 82 0.51 -19.40 -9.29
CA LYS A 82 1.04 -20.77 -9.46
C LYS A 82 0.29 -21.54 -10.55
N TYR A 83 -1.02 -21.37 -10.58
CA TYR A 83 -1.84 -22.04 -11.58
C TYR A 83 -1.63 -21.45 -12.98
N ALA A 84 -1.59 -20.12 -13.12
CA ALA A 84 -1.30 -19.47 -14.39
C ALA A 84 0.06 -19.89 -14.97
N GLU A 85 1.10 -19.90 -14.14
CA GLU A 85 2.44 -20.34 -14.54
C GLU A 85 2.47 -21.83 -14.94
N SER A 86 1.70 -22.70 -14.26
CA SER A 86 1.57 -24.12 -14.64
C SER A 86 0.93 -24.33 -16.01
N LYS A 87 0.17 -23.35 -16.50
CA LYS A 87 -0.41 -23.32 -17.86
C LYS A 87 0.47 -22.62 -18.89
N GLY A 88 1.67 -22.18 -18.49
CA GLY A 88 2.61 -21.47 -19.36
C GLY A 88 2.29 -19.97 -19.53
N ILE A 89 1.36 -19.43 -18.75
CA ILE A 89 1.01 -18.01 -18.76
C ILE A 89 2.04 -17.25 -17.90
N LYS A 90 2.65 -16.20 -18.47
CA LYS A 90 3.59 -15.35 -17.74
C LYS A 90 2.83 -14.39 -16.85
N VAL A 91 3.18 -14.33 -15.57
CA VAL A 91 2.59 -13.40 -14.60
C VAL A 91 3.63 -12.38 -14.14
N PHE A 92 3.25 -11.12 -14.07
CA PHE A 92 4.12 -10.05 -13.56
C PHE A 92 3.31 -8.93 -12.89
N ASN A 93 4.00 -8.11 -12.09
CA ASN A 93 3.44 -6.95 -11.39
C ASN A 93 4.31 -5.70 -11.59
N THR A 94 3.92 -4.56 -10.99
CA THR A 94 4.66 -3.30 -11.02
C THR A 94 5.08 -2.89 -9.60
N PRO A 95 6.18 -3.48 -9.07
CA PRO A 95 6.54 -3.30 -7.67
C PRO A 95 7.23 -1.96 -7.36
N GLU A 96 7.65 -1.20 -8.36
CA GLU A 96 8.42 0.04 -8.17
C GLU A 96 7.55 1.29 -8.20
N ALA A 97 6.54 1.27 -9.05
CA ALA A 97 5.80 2.46 -9.45
C ALA A 97 5.04 3.20 -8.31
N SER A 98 4.60 2.49 -7.26
CA SER A 98 3.76 3.06 -6.19
C SER A 98 4.47 3.28 -4.85
N SER A 99 5.78 2.97 -4.75
CA SER A 99 6.47 2.96 -3.45
C SER A 99 6.45 4.32 -2.74
N GLU A 100 6.72 5.40 -3.47
CA GLU A 100 6.71 6.77 -2.92
C GLU A 100 5.30 7.18 -2.48
N SER A 101 4.28 6.90 -3.30
CA SER A 101 2.90 7.24 -2.99
C SER A 101 2.39 6.57 -1.71
N VAL A 102 2.76 5.29 -1.50
CA VAL A 102 2.40 4.58 -0.26
C VAL A 102 3.14 5.19 0.94
N ALA A 103 4.42 5.53 0.78
CA ALA A 103 5.19 6.19 1.84
C ALA A 103 4.58 7.55 2.22
N GLU A 104 4.14 8.35 1.25
CA GLU A 104 3.44 9.62 1.49
C GLU A 104 2.14 9.41 2.27
N LEU A 105 1.36 8.37 1.95
CA LEU A 105 0.14 8.06 2.70
C LEU A 105 0.43 7.63 4.14
N VAL A 106 1.53 6.91 4.41
CA VAL A 106 1.98 6.62 5.78
C VAL A 106 2.16 7.92 6.56
N PHE A 107 2.85 8.92 5.99
CA PHE A 107 3.05 10.20 6.65
C PHE A 107 1.78 11.05 6.73
N ALA A 108 0.85 10.92 5.78
CA ALA A 108 -0.46 11.53 5.89
C ALA A 108 -1.22 11.00 7.11
N HIS A 109 -1.23 9.68 7.34
CA HIS A 109 -1.82 9.08 8.55
C HIS A 109 -1.07 9.49 9.82
N LEU A 110 0.26 9.50 9.83
CA LEU A 110 1.05 9.94 10.98
C LEU A 110 0.75 11.39 11.35
N LEU A 111 0.85 12.32 10.40
CA LEU A 111 0.59 13.74 10.62
C LEU A 111 -0.87 14.00 11.03
N ASN A 112 -1.79 13.23 10.47
CA ASN A 112 -3.20 13.26 10.82
C ASN A 112 -3.43 12.86 12.28
N GLY A 113 -2.81 11.76 12.72
CA GLY A 113 -2.93 11.25 14.09
C GLY A 113 -2.28 12.17 15.14
N VAL A 114 -0.99 12.53 14.95
CA VAL A 114 -0.25 13.37 15.90
C VAL A 114 -0.80 14.79 16.04
N ARG A 115 -1.62 15.27 15.10
CA ARG A 115 -2.23 16.60 15.09
C ARG A 115 -3.76 16.57 15.20
N PHE A 116 -4.37 15.39 15.41
CA PHE A 116 -5.83 15.20 15.56
C PHE A 116 -6.65 15.72 14.36
N LEU A 117 -6.08 15.72 13.14
CA LEU A 117 -6.72 16.39 11.99
C LEU A 117 -8.05 15.73 11.60
N HIS A 118 -8.15 14.39 11.60
CA HIS A 118 -9.38 13.70 11.21
C HIS A 118 -10.52 13.99 12.19
N ASP A 119 -10.24 14.01 13.49
CA ASP A 119 -11.23 14.28 14.52
C ASP A 119 -11.62 15.77 14.52
N SER A 120 -10.64 16.67 14.49
CA SER A 120 -10.90 18.10 14.41
C SER A 120 -11.68 18.50 13.16
N ASN A 121 -11.41 17.84 12.00
CA ASN A 121 -12.13 18.10 10.76
C ASN A 121 -13.59 17.60 10.78
N ARG A 122 -13.92 16.65 11.65
CA ARG A 122 -15.30 16.21 11.90
C ARG A 122 -16.05 17.18 12.83
N ASN A 123 -15.37 17.70 13.86
CA ASN A 123 -16.01 18.51 14.90
C ASN A 123 -16.08 20.00 14.54
N MET A 124 -15.09 20.54 13.81
CA MET A 124 -15.08 21.95 13.43
C MET A 124 -16.33 22.40 12.65
N PRO A 125 -16.84 21.64 11.65
CA PRO A 125 -18.09 22.00 10.96
C PRO A 125 -19.34 21.97 11.85
N LEU A 126 -19.34 21.19 12.92
CA LEU A 126 -20.51 20.98 13.79
C LEU A 126 -20.55 21.97 14.97
N GLU A 127 -19.39 22.28 15.53
CA GLU A 127 -19.29 22.99 16.81
C GLU A 127 -18.33 24.20 16.79
N GLY A 128 -17.65 24.42 15.65
CA GLY A 128 -16.59 25.43 15.58
C GLY A 128 -17.02 26.86 15.78
N ASP A 129 -18.28 27.18 15.50
CA ASP A 129 -18.88 28.51 15.71
C ASP A 129 -19.21 28.77 17.18
N SER A 130 -19.65 27.74 17.90
CA SER A 130 -20.15 27.87 19.29
C SER A 130 -19.13 27.43 20.33
N GLN A 131 -18.28 26.44 20.05
CA GLN A 131 -17.36 25.82 20.99
C GLN A 131 -15.88 25.95 20.62
N PHE A 132 -15.49 26.92 19.81
CA PHE A 132 -14.12 27.06 19.31
C PHE A 132 -13.04 27.00 20.40
N LYS A 133 -13.25 27.65 21.54
CA LYS A 133 -12.27 27.65 22.64
C LYS A 133 -12.09 26.27 23.25
N GLN A 134 -13.15 25.48 23.34
CA GLN A 134 -13.10 24.12 23.86
C GLN A 134 -12.40 23.20 22.89
N LEU A 135 -12.74 23.24 21.58
CA LEU A 135 -12.06 22.49 20.53
C LEU A 135 -10.56 22.81 20.49
N LYS A 136 -10.19 24.10 20.55
CA LYS A 136 -8.78 24.51 20.63
C LYS A 136 -8.06 23.86 21.81
N LYS A 137 -8.70 23.76 22.97
CA LYS A 137 -8.13 23.13 24.17
C LYS A 137 -8.00 21.61 24.00
N SER A 138 -9.01 20.95 23.42
CA SER A 138 -9.02 19.51 23.18
C SER A 138 -7.89 19.07 22.24
N TYR A 139 -7.55 19.89 21.25
CA TYR A 139 -6.51 19.58 20.25
C TYR A 139 -5.14 20.22 20.56
N ALA A 140 -4.92 20.74 21.76
CA ALA A 140 -3.65 21.38 22.14
C ALA A 140 -2.53 20.38 22.45
N GLY A 141 -2.83 19.08 22.56
CA GLY A 141 -1.87 18.01 22.88
C GLY A 141 -1.12 17.42 21.68
N GLY A 142 -1.12 18.10 20.54
CA GLY A 142 -0.40 17.62 19.35
C GLY A 142 1.12 17.53 19.57
N ILE A 143 1.76 16.57 18.91
CA ILE A 143 3.21 16.34 19.00
C ILE A 143 3.90 16.49 17.65
N GLU A 144 5.23 16.65 17.66
CA GLU A 144 6.07 16.75 16.46
C GLU A 144 6.69 15.39 16.13
N LEU A 145 6.95 15.14 14.84
CA LEU A 145 7.62 13.91 14.39
C LEU A 145 9.16 14.00 14.54
N ARG A 146 9.74 15.21 14.45
CA ARG A 146 11.19 15.41 14.57
C ARG A 146 11.72 14.86 15.89
N GLY A 147 12.81 14.07 15.81
CA GLY A 147 13.44 13.44 16.98
C GLY A 147 12.64 12.24 17.55
N LYS A 148 11.55 11.83 16.90
CA LYS A 148 10.84 10.61 17.23
C LYS A 148 11.36 9.44 16.41
N THR A 149 11.20 8.23 16.91
CA THR A 149 11.65 6.99 16.25
C THR A 149 10.50 6.37 15.47
N LEU A 150 10.73 6.16 14.15
CA LEU A 150 9.87 5.34 13.30
C LEU A 150 10.44 3.93 13.19
N GLY A 151 9.71 2.94 13.69
CA GLY A 151 9.98 1.52 13.49
C GLY A 151 9.31 1.03 12.21
N ILE A 152 10.09 0.38 11.34
CA ILE A 152 9.62 -0.14 10.05
C ILE A 152 9.70 -1.65 10.07
N VAL A 153 8.56 -2.31 9.92
CA VAL A 153 8.46 -3.78 9.81
C VAL A 153 8.30 -4.15 8.35
N GLY A 154 9.34 -4.77 7.78
CA GLY A 154 9.49 -5.01 6.35
C GLY A 154 10.24 -3.87 5.65
N PHE A 155 11.47 -4.15 5.15
CA PHE A 155 12.36 -3.12 4.59
C PHE A 155 12.59 -3.30 3.08
N GLY A 156 11.48 -3.65 2.39
CA GLY A 156 11.40 -3.65 0.93
C GLY A 156 11.34 -2.22 0.36
N ARG A 157 10.95 -2.09 -0.91
CA ARG A 157 10.90 -0.78 -1.61
C ARG A 157 10.09 0.28 -0.87
N ILE A 158 8.87 -0.09 -0.39
CA ILE A 158 7.99 0.84 0.33
C ILE A 158 8.58 1.19 1.70
N GLY A 159 9.10 0.22 2.45
CA GLY A 159 9.74 0.47 3.73
C GLY A 159 10.96 1.39 3.60
N GLN A 160 11.76 1.24 2.54
CA GLN A 160 12.89 2.13 2.25
C GLN A 160 12.44 3.54 1.85
N ALA A 161 11.39 3.69 1.03
CA ALA A 161 10.80 4.98 0.70
C ALA A 161 10.26 5.68 1.97
N THR A 162 9.56 4.95 2.83
CA THR A 162 9.08 5.44 4.13
C THR A 162 10.25 5.88 5.04
N ALA A 163 11.34 5.10 5.08
CA ALA A 163 12.54 5.46 5.82
C ALA A 163 13.18 6.76 5.33
N LYS A 164 13.29 6.95 4.00
CA LYS A 164 13.82 8.19 3.41
C LYS A 164 12.99 9.41 3.84
N MET A 165 11.67 9.32 3.80
CA MET A 165 10.80 10.41 4.25
C MET A 165 10.95 10.68 5.76
N ALA A 166 11.04 9.64 6.60
CA ALA A 166 11.30 9.78 8.03
C ALA A 166 12.60 10.56 8.30
N LEU A 167 13.69 10.13 7.66
CA LEU A 167 15.01 10.79 7.78
C LEU A 167 14.95 12.24 7.32
N ALA A 168 14.26 12.54 6.21
CA ALA A 168 14.09 13.90 5.71
C ALA A 168 13.30 14.80 6.70
N LEU A 169 12.36 14.24 7.47
CA LEU A 169 11.63 14.93 8.52
C LEU A 169 12.42 15.05 9.84
N GLY A 170 13.64 14.47 9.91
CA GLY A 170 14.48 14.48 11.10
C GLY A 170 14.04 13.48 12.17
N MET A 171 13.40 12.40 11.76
CA MET A 171 13.10 11.26 12.63
C MET A 171 14.29 10.29 12.71
N GLU A 172 14.35 9.51 13.78
CA GLU A 172 15.18 8.32 13.86
C GLU A 172 14.46 7.16 13.17
N VAL A 173 15.22 6.25 12.54
CA VAL A 173 14.66 5.08 11.85
C VAL A 173 15.27 3.81 12.42
N MET A 174 14.42 2.89 12.86
CA MET A 174 14.73 1.50 13.15
C MET A 174 13.98 0.60 12.18
N PHE A 175 14.54 -0.53 11.78
CA PHE A 175 13.79 -1.48 10.96
C PHE A 175 14.07 -2.94 11.32
N ALA A 176 13.08 -3.78 11.08
CA ALA A 176 13.21 -5.24 11.14
C ALA A 176 12.80 -5.84 9.78
N ASP A 177 13.68 -6.71 9.25
CA ASP A 177 13.41 -7.42 7.99
C ASP A 177 14.11 -8.79 8.00
N HIS A 178 13.44 -9.79 7.40
CA HIS A 178 13.99 -11.13 7.33
C HIS A 178 15.17 -11.24 6.35
N HIS A 179 15.15 -10.48 5.27
CA HIS A 179 16.09 -10.58 4.15
C HIS A 179 17.12 -9.44 4.16
N THR A 180 16.68 -8.22 4.44
CA THR A 180 17.53 -7.02 4.43
C THR A 180 18.17 -6.82 5.79
N LYS A 181 19.50 -7.03 5.90
CA LYS A 181 20.23 -6.85 7.16
C LYS A 181 20.89 -5.47 7.27
N GLU A 182 21.29 -4.92 6.14
CA GLU A 182 21.89 -3.59 6.03
C GLU A 182 21.34 -2.91 4.77
N ALA A 183 21.20 -1.60 4.81
CA ALA A 183 20.78 -0.80 3.66
C ALA A 183 21.49 0.55 3.67
N SER A 184 21.88 1.01 2.48
CA SER A 184 22.30 2.40 2.25
C SER A 184 21.20 3.13 1.51
N LEU A 185 20.67 4.19 2.13
CA LEU A 185 19.61 5.01 1.57
C LEU A 185 20.18 6.36 1.14
N ASN A 186 20.09 6.66 -0.14
CA ASN A 186 20.42 7.99 -0.66
C ASN A 186 19.17 8.89 -0.67
N LEU A 187 19.26 10.03 0.02
CA LEU A 187 18.28 11.11 -0.05
C LEU A 187 18.82 12.14 -1.04
N SER A 188 18.12 12.34 -2.15
CA SER A 188 18.44 13.32 -3.16
C SER A 188 17.49 14.51 -3.10
N PHE A 189 18.01 15.72 -3.24
CA PHE A 189 17.26 16.97 -3.19
C PHE A 189 17.19 17.61 -4.58
N PHE A 190 16.23 18.52 -4.77
CA PHE A 190 15.95 19.18 -6.06
C PHE A 190 17.13 20.00 -6.61
N ASP A 191 18.04 20.43 -5.75
CA ASP A 191 19.23 21.21 -6.09
C ASP A 191 20.47 20.33 -6.42
N GLY A 192 20.28 19.01 -6.45
CA GLY A 192 21.34 18.03 -6.73
C GLY A 192 22.15 17.62 -5.51
N GLN A 193 21.90 18.18 -4.33
CA GLN A 193 22.51 17.68 -3.10
C GLN A 193 21.97 16.31 -2.74
N SER A 194 22.78 15.49 -2.09
CA SER A 194 22.33 14.21 -1.56
C SER A 194 23.08 13.84 -0.29
N VAL A 195 22.41 13.02 0.55
CA VAL A 195 22.97 12.50 1.80
C VAL A 195 22.72 11.00 1.85
N ASP A 196 23.76 10.23 2.19
CA ASP A 196 23.65 8.78 2.37
C ASP A 196 23.48 8.42 3.84
N PHE A 197 22.54 7.52 4.12
CA PHE A 197 22.29 6.96 5.44
C PHE A 197 22.52 5.45 5.41
N ALA A 198 23.43 4.97 6.25
CA ALA A 198 23.64 3.53 6.48
C ALA A 198 22.77 3.07 7.65
N LEU A 199 21.88 2.12 7.41
CA LEU A 199 20.96 1.56 8.39
C LEU A 199 21.22 0.06 8.55
N LYS A 200 21.06 -0.44 9.77
CA LYS A 200 21.15 -1.88 10.10
C LYS A 200 19.82 -2.36 10.68
N SER A 201 19.45 -3.59 10.31
CA SER A 201 18.28 -4.26 10.87
C SER A 201 18.47 -4.52 12.35
N SER A 202 17.44 -4.25 13.12
CA SER A 202 17.34 -4.61 14.53
C SER A 202 16.43 -5.83 14.71
N GLU A 203 16.49 -6.43 15.90
CA GLU A 203 15.54 -7.49 16.24
C GLU A 203 14.10 -6.95 16.25
N PHE A 204 13.17 -7.75 15.75
CA PHE A 204 11.76 -7.33 15.61
C PHE A 204 11.16 -6.77 16.92
N LYS A 205 11.41 -7.43 18.05
CA LYS A 205 10.92 -6.97 19.36
C LYS A 205 11.55 -5.64 19.80
N GLU A 206 12.81 -5.42 19.45
CA GLU A 206 13.51 -4.16 19.76
C GLU A 206 12.91 -3.00 18.95
N VAL A 207 12.58 -3.23 17.68
CA VAL A 207 11.89 -2.24 16.85
C VAL A 207 10.56 -1.86 17.49
N LEU A 208 9.75 -2.83 17.91
CA LEU A 208 8.46 -2.54 18.57
C LEU A 208 8.64 -1.77 19.88
N ALA A 209 9.56 -2.21 20.74
CA ALA A 209 9.75 -1.65 22.07
C ALA A 209 10.39 -0.25 22.10
N ASN A 210 11.14 0.13 21.06
CA ASN A 210 11.89 1.38 21.02
C ASN A 210 11.31 2.43 20.07
N SER A 211 10.25 2.11 19.30
CA SER A 211 9.65 3.04 18.34
C SER A 211 8.49 3.83 18.95
N ASP A 212 8.39 5.10 18.60
CA ASP A 212 7.24 5.95 18.91
C ASP A 212 6.10 5.70 17.93
N PHE A 213 6.44 5.34 16.71
CA PHE A 213 5.51 4.95 15.64
C PHE A 213 6.01 3.68 14.96
N VAL A 214 5.11 2.78 14.61
CA VAL A 214 5.44 1.56 13.85
C VAL A 214 4.68 1.57 12.53
N SER A 215 5.38 1.29 11.41
CA SER A 215 4.79 1.18 10.08
C SER A 215 5.03 -0.20 9.48
N LEU A 216 3.97 -0.81 8.92
CA LEU A 216 3.99 -2.17 8.40
C LEU A 216 4.11 -2.16 6.88
N HIS A 217 5.11 -2.91 6.35
CA HIS A 217 5.41 -3.01 4.92
C HIS A 217 5.73 -4.46 4.52
N VAL A 218 4.93 -5.39 5.00
CA VAL A 218 5.09 -6.82 4.76
C VAL A 218 4.02 -7.35 3.81
N PRO A 219 4.27 -8.43 3.04
CA PRO A 219 3.24 -9.07 2.22
C PRO A 219 2.19 -9.74 3.10
N ALA A 220 1.09 -10.19 2.48
CA ALA A 220 0.08 -11.01 3.13
C ALA A 220 0.70 -12.23 3.80
N GLN A 221 0.22 -12.59 4.96
CA GLN A 221 0.68 -13.69 5.79
C GLN A 221 -0.50 -14.58 6.20
N ASP A 222 -0.24 -15.86 6.50
CA ASP A 222 -1.27 -16.77 7.02
C ASP A 222 -1.64 -16.50 8.49
N LYS A 223 -0.82 -15.68 9.17
CA LYS A 223 -0.99 -15.30 10.57
C LYS A 223 -0.68 -13.84 10.75
N TYR A 224 -1.26 -13.22 11.76
CA TYR A 224 -0.90 -11.85 12.15
C TYR A 224 0.59 -11.73 12.43
N VAL A 225 1.21 -10.71 11.86
CA VAL A 225 2.58 -10.28 12.20
C VAL A 225 2.56 -9.48 13.50
N ILE A 226 1.51 -8.68 13.66
CA ILE A 226 1.23 -7.87 14.85
C ILE A 226 -0.11 -8.32 15.45
N GLY A 227 -0.03 -9.13 16.50
CA GLY A 227 -1.16 -9.51 17.32
C GLY A 227 -1.12 -8.85 18.70
N LYS A 228 -1.98 -9.29 19.61
CA LYS A 228 -2.08 -8.76 20.98
C LYS A 228 -0.74 -8.73 21.72
N LYS A 229 0.09 -9.75 21.54
CA LYS A 229 1.41 -9.84 22.17
C LYS A 229 2.38 -8.78 21.64
N GLU A 230 2.41 -8.59 20.34
CA GLU A 230 3.28 -7.64 19.66
C GLU A 230 2.84 -6.20 19.95
N LEU A 231 1.53 -5.92 19.95
CA LEU A 231 0.98 -4.64 20.39
C LEU A 231 1.38 -4.32 21.84
N GLY A 232 1.34 -5.31 22.71
CA GLY A 232 1.78 -5.16 24.12
C GLY A 232 3.27 -4.89 24.31
N LEU A 233 4.12 -5.13 23.29
CA LEU A 233 5.55 -4.78 23.31
C LEU A 233 5.80 -3.32 22.90
N MET A 234 4.86 -2.67 22.25
CA MET A 234 4.99 -1.29 21.79
C MET A 234 5.00 -0.33 22.99
N LYS A 235 5.64 0.83 22.83
CA LYS A 235 5.64 1.86 23.89
C LYS A 235 4.20 2.31 24.21
N PRO A 236 3.85 2.52 25.48
CA PRO A 236 2.61 3.21 25.83
C PRO A 236 2.55 4.60 25.17
N GLY A 237 1.41 4.90 24.53
CA GLY A 237 1.21 6.16 23.80
C GLY A 237 1.85 6.18 22.40
N SER A 238 2.41 5.07 21.92
CA SER A 238 2.86 4.94 20.52
C SER A 238 1.69 4.77 19.55
N ALA A 239 2.00 4.72 18.26
CA ALA A 239 1.00 4.48 17.21
C ALA A 239 1.46 3.49 16.16
N ILE A 240 0.48 2.90 15.44
CA ILE A 240 0.75 1.94 14.36
C ILE A 240 0.07 2.35 13.07
N ILE A 241 0.79 2.18 11.94
CA ILE A 241 0.28 2.45 10.59
C ILE A 241 0.35 1.18 9.77
N ASN A 242 -0.77 0.78 9.18
CA ASN A 242 -0.84 -0.34 8.25
C ASN A 242 -1.36 0.11 6.87
N THR A 243 -0.45 0.22 5.92
CA THR A 243 -0.73 0.46 4.50
C THR A 243 -0.28 -0.72 3.63
N SER A 244 -0.11 -1.91 4.26
CA SER A 244 0.40 -3.10 3.59
C SER A 244 -0.71 -4.08 3.21
N ARG A 245 -1.17 -4.91 4.16
CA ARG A 245 -2.28 -5.86 3.99
C ARG A 245 -3.11 -5.95 5.27
N GLY A 246 -4.42 -6.19 5.16
CA GLY A 246 -5.35 -6.27 6.27
C GLY A 246 -4.95 -7.33 7.31
N GLY A 247 -4.85 -8.59 6.95
CA GLY A 247 -4.55 -9.71 7.85
C GLY A 247 -3.12 -9.75 8.43
N VAL A 248 -2.35 -8.68 8.32
CA VAL A 248 -1.01 -8.55 8.97
C VAL A 248 -1.14 -8.07 10.40
N LEU A 249 -2.17 -7.28 10.70
CA LEU A 249 -2.47 -6.69 11.99
C LEU A 249 -3.79 -7.25 12.50
N ASP A 250 -3.82 -7.72 13.75
CA ASP A 250 -5.03 -8.17 14.45
C ASP A 250 -5.88 -6.94 14.81
N GLU A 251 -6.97 -6.73 14.07
CA GLU A 251 -7.85 -5.56 14.25
C GLU A 251 -8.61 -5.59 15.58
N VAL A 252 -8.91 -6.77 16.11
CA VAL A 252 -9.56 -6.90 17.42
C VAL A 252 -8.61 -6.48 18.53
N ALA A 253 -7.38 -6.98 18.50
CA ALA A 253 -6.35 -6.60 19.46
C ALA A 253 -5.95 -5.12 19.33
N LEU A 254 -5.98 -4.55 18.12
CA LEU A 254 -5.76 -3.13 17.87
C LEU A 254 -6.81 -2.28 18.59
N VAL A 255 -8.09 -2.59 18.43
CA VAL A 255 -9.18 -1.86 19.10
C VAL A 255 -9.01 -1.93 20.62
N GLU A 256 -8.70 -3.10 21.20
CA GLU A 256 -8.42 -3.25 22.63
C GLU A 256 -7.24 -2.35 23.09
N ALA A 257 -6.17 -2.27 22.31
CA ALA A 257 -5.00 -1.44 22.63
C ALA A 257 -5.32 0.06 22.58
N LEU A 258 -6.18 0.48 21.64
CA LEU A 258 -6.66 1.86 21.54
C LEU A 258 -7.64 2.22 22.66
N ASP A 259 -8.55 1.32 23.01
CA ASP A 259 -9.56 1.54 24.06
C ASP A 259 -8.92 1.64 25.46
N THR A 260 -7.80 0.96 25.67
CA THR A 260 -7.03 1.02 26.94
C THR A 260 -5.99 2.14 26.98
N ASP A 261 -5.94 3.01 25.99
CA ASP A 261 -4.92 4.07 25.84
C ASP A 261 -3.47 3.55 25.79
N HIS A 262 -3.27 2.25 25.52
CA HIS A 262 -1.94 1.70 25.31
C HIS A 262 -1.34 2.26 24.01
N LEU A 263 -2.14 2.32 22.95
CA LEU A 263 -1.80 3.04 21.73
C LEU A 263 -2.56 4.37 21.66
N ALA A 264 -1.88 5.43 21.20
CA ALA A 264 -2.49 6.75 21.05
C ALA A 264 -3.44 6.83 19.86
N PHE A 265 -3.03 6.26 18.71
CA PHE A 265 -3.84 6.21 17.49
C PHE A 265 -3.34 5.11 16.55
N ALA A 266 -4.11 4.85 15.50
CA ALA A 266 -3.68 4.02 14.37
C ALA A 266 -4.01 4.70 13.03
N GLY A 267 -3.29 4.31 11.97
CA GLY A 267 -3.61 4.65 10.58
C GLY A 267 -3.79 3.38 9.76
N LEU A 268 -4.94 3.23 9.09
CA LEU A 268 -5.25 2.05 8.29
C LEU A 268 -5.67 2.45 6.88
N ASP A 269 -4.99 1.87 5.90
CA ASP A 269 -5.39 1.92 4.48
C ASP A 269 -5.93 0.57 3.99
N VAL A 270 -5.74 -0.49 4.79
CA VAL A 270 -6.10 -1.87 4.49
C VAL A 270 -6.81 -2.52 5.67
N TYR A 271 -7.68 -3.50 5.41
CA TYR A 271 -8.57 -4.10 6.40
C TYR A 271 -8.64 -5.62 6.25
N GLU A 272 -8.89 -6.35 7.34
CA GLU A 272 -9.05 -7.81 7.31
C GLU A 272 -10.21 -8.25 6.41
N SER A 273 -11.31 -7.51 6.44
CA SER A 273 -12.56 -7.84 5.75
C SER A 273 -12.85 -6.92 4.57
N GLU A 274 -11.85 -6.65 3.72
CA GLU A 274 -12.11 -5.90 2.47
C GLU A 274 -13.03 -6.70 1.53
N PRO A 275 -14.03 -6.07 0.91
CA PRO A 275 -14.35 -4.64 0.89
C PRO A 275 -15.32 -4.17 2.00
N ASN A 276 -15.58 -4.94 3.03
CA ASN A 276 -16.53 -4.65 4.10
C ASN A 276 -15.84 -4.62 5.48
N PRO A 277 -15.06 -3.56 5.79
CA PRO A 277 -14.37 -3.46 7.07
C PRO A 277 -15.33 -3.46 8.26
N GLU A 278 -14.88 -3.94 9.41
CA GLU A 278 -15.65 -4.04 10.64
C GLU A 278 -16.07 -2.66 11.16
N ILE A 279 -17.33 -2.53 11.60
CA ILE A 279 -17.88 -1.25 12.10
C ILE A 279 -17.08 -0.71 13.29
N LYS A 280 -16.53 -1.57 14.14
CA LYS A 280 -15.70 -1.15 15.28
C LYS A 280 -14.43 -0.42 14.83
N ILE A 281 -13.85 -0.80 13.70
CA ILE A 281 -12.71 -0.12 13.08
C ILE A 281 -13.18 1.22 12.49
N LEU A 282 -14.25 1.20 11.69
CA LEU A 282 -14.74 2.39 10.98
C LEU A 282 -15.21 3.51 11.91
N MET A 283 -15.74 3.15 13.09
CA MET A 283 -16.30 4.11 14.07
C MET A 283 -15.31 4.51 15.16
N ASN A 284 -14.10 3.92 15.21
CA ASN A 284 -13.14 4.26 16.24
C ASN A 284 -12.50 5.64 15.98
N PRO A 285 -12.67 6.62 16.91
CA PRO A 285 -12.18 7.99 16.72
C PRO A 285 -10.65 8.11 16.74
N LYS A 286 -9.93 7.09 17.21
CA LYS A 286 -8.47 7.05 17.26
C LYS A 286 -7.87 6.41 15.99
N ILE A 287 -8.68 6.04 15.00
CA ILE A 287 -8.19 5.43 13.76
C ILE A 287 -8.36 6.41 12.59
N SER A 288 -7.25 6.76 11.96
CA SER A 288 -7.21 7.46 10.67
C SER A 288 -7.40 6.44 9.55
N LEU A 289 -8.43 6.61 8.72
CA LEU A 289 -8.88 5.62 7.73
C LEU A 289 -8.71 6.12 6.31
N SER A 290 -8.30 5.24 5.40
CA SER A 290 -8.38 5.42 3.94
C SER A 290 -8.76 4.11 3.25
N PRO A 291 -9.43 4.15 2.07
CA PRO A 291 -10.04 2.97 1.44
C PRO A 291 -9.10 2.28 0.45
N HIS A 292 -7.94 1.80 0.90
CA HIS A 292 -6.91 1.08 0.13
C HIS A 292 -6.43 1.89 -1.09
N VAL A 293 -5.99 3.12 -0.84
CA VAL A 293 -5.59 4.09 -1.86
C VAL A 293 -4.10 4.41 -1.89
N GLY A 294 -3.27 3.70 -1.11
CA GLY A 294 -1.83 3.98 -0.99
C GLY A 294 -1.09 4.10 -2.33
N GLY A 295 -1.45 3.27 -3.31
CA GLY A 295 -0.89 3.35 -4.67
C GLY A 295 -1.73 4.16 -5.67
N SER A 296 -2.71 4.94 -5.23
CA SER A 296 -3.72 5.57 -6.11
C SER A 296 -3.48 7.06 -6.35
N THR A 297 -2.23 7.47 -6.54
CA THR A 297 -1.89 8.84 -7.00
C THR A 297 -1.81 8.90 -8.51
N VAL A 298 -2.00 10.10 -9.09
CA VAL A 298 -1.90 10.32 -10.55
C VAL A 298 -0.54 9.87 -11.07
N GLU A 299 0.52 10.25 -10.39
CA GLU A 299 1.90 9.94 -10.75
C GLU A 299 2.20 8.45 -10.66
N ALA A 300 1.71 7.78 -9.61
CA ALA A 300 1.85 6.31 -9.49
C ALA A 300 1.10 5.60 -10.62
N GLN A 301 -0.09 6.05 -10.99
CA GLN A 301 -0.87 5.45 -12.08
C GLN A 301 -0.15 5.59 -13.43
N GLN A 302 0.45 6.73 -13.71
CA GLN A 302 1.27 6.95 -14.90
C GLN A 302 2.48 6.01 -14.92
N ARG A 303 3.24 5.94 -13.83
CA ARG A 303 4.38 5.01 -13.70
C ARG A 303 3.96 3.55 -13.83
N ILE A 304 2.84 3.15 -13.22
CA ILE A 304 2.27 1.80 -13.34
C ILE A 304 1.94 1.49 -14.80
N GLY A 305 1.29 2.40 -15.52
CA GLY A 305 0.93 2.22 -16.93
C GLY A 305 2.17 1.99 -17.80
N VAL A 306 3.19 2.82 -17.62
CA VAL A 306 4.46 2.72 -18.34
C VAL A 306 5.20 1.41 -18.01
N GLU A 307 5.31 1.07 -16.71
CA GLU A 307 5.98 -0.18 -16.27
C GLU A 307 5.26 -1.42 -16.77
N LEU A 308 3.91 -1.45 -16.77
CA LEU A 308 3.12 -2.52 -17.36
C LEU A 308 3.43 -2.66 -18.86
N ALA A 309 3.38 -1.56 -19.60
CA ALA A 309 3.64 -1.54 -21.04
C ALA A 309 5.03 -2.07 -21.39
N GLN A 310 6.06 -1.59 -20.70
CA GLN A 310 7.45 -2.05 -20.89
C GLN A 310 7.60 -3.56 -20.65
N LYS A 311 6.95 -4.10 -19.63
CA LYS A 311 6.98 -5.54 -19.32
C LYS A 311 6.21 -6.36 -20.36
N VAL A 312 5.05 -5.88 -20.83
CA VAL A 312 4.31 -6.51 -21.94
C VAL A 312 5.18 -6.60 -23.20
N ILE A 313 5.78 -5.49 -23.62
CA ILE A 313 6.65 -5.41 -24.81
C ILE A 313 7.80 -6.41 -24.67
N LYS A 314 8.46 -6.44 -23.52
CA LYS A 314 9.57 -7.37 -23.26
C LYS A 314 9.16 -8.84 -23.31
N LEU A 315 7.96 -9.17 -22.80
CA LEU A 315 7.52 -10.56 -22.61
C LEU A 315 6.75 -11.13 -23.81
N LEU A 316 5.98 -10.31 -24.51
CA LEU A 316 5.16 -10.77 -25.64
C LEU A 316 5.78 -10.50 -27.02
N LYS A 317 6.64 -9.53 -27.20
CA LYS A 317 7.19 -9.03 -28.47
C LYS A 317 6.20 -9.11 -29.63
N PRO A 318 5.88 -8.08 -30.38
CA PRO A 318 4.89 -8.12 -31.46
C PRO A 318 5.27 -9.10 -32.58
#